data_306efafcc200e14d63b4feffcd3df327
#
_entry.id   306efafcc200e14d63b4feffcd3df327
#
_cell.length_a   1.000
_cell.length_b   1.000
_cell.length_c   1.000
_cell.angle_alpha   90.00
_cell.angle_beta   90.00
_cell.angle_gamma   90.00
#
_symmetry.space_group_name_H-M   'P 1'
#
loop_
_entity.id
_entity.type
_entity.pdbx_description
1 polymer ?
#
loop_
_entity_poly.entity_id
_entity_poly.type
_entity_poly.pdbx_seq_one_letter_code
_entity_poly.pdbx_strand_id
1 'polypeptide(L)'
;MGEKEQTLSIAPKPTGGSSVSGGELLFLTLATCFYNDIYREAAKRDIKVKSVQVEVTGDFEAERKPASNIVYHVKVDAEASAEKIQELVLYVDSIAEIQNTVRFGTSVTLDI
;
A
#
# COMPACT_ATOMS: atom_id res chain seq x y z
N MET A 1 5.58 11.33 -11.22
CA MET A 1 4.20 11.75 -11.44
C MET A 1 4.14 12.44 -12.76
N GLY A 2 2.99 12.77 -13.24
CA GLY A 2 2.80 13.52 -14.47
C GLY A 2 3.30 12.79 -15.72
N GLU A 3 4.54 12.95 -16.04
CA GLU A 3 5.09 12.44 -17.29
C GLU A 3 5.61 10.99 -17.23
N LYS A 4 5.63 10.41 -16.05
CA LYS A 4 6.11 9.04 -15.88
C LYS A 4 5.06 8.05 -16.35
N GLU A 5 5.47 7.09 -17.16
CA GLU A 5 4.62 6.05 -17.69
C GLU A 5 5.20 4.67 -17.44
N GLN A 6 4.37 3.75 -16.98
CA GLN A 6 4.74 2.35 -16.79
C GLN A 6 3.59 1.47 -17.26
N THR A 7 3.92 0.29 -17.74
CA THR A 7 2.94 -0.67 -18.21
C THR A 7 2.91 -1.90 -17.32
N LEU A 8 1.73 -2.26 -16.88
CA LEU A 8 1.48 -3.51 -16.15
C LEU A 8 0.50 -4.35 -16.98
N SER A 9 0.82 -5.64 -17.12
CA SER A 9 -0.05 -6.54 -17.88
C SER A 9 -0.96 -7.32 -16.94
N ILE A 10 -2.26 -7.21 -17.16
CA ILE A 10 -3.27 -7.93 -16.39
C ILE A 10 -4.10 -8.77 -17.35
N ALA A 11 -4.12 -10.08 -17.12
CA ALA A 11 -4.83 -11.00 -18.00
C ALA A 11 -6.34 -10.74 -17.93
N PRO A 12 -7.06 -10.92 -19.07
CA PRO A 12 -8.51 -10.82 -19.05
C PRO A 12 -9.15 -12.10 -18.52
N LYS A 13 -10.44 -12.00 -18.15
CA LYS A 13 -11.26 -13.16 -17.85
C LYS A 13 -12.07 -13.56 -19.11
N PRO A 14 -12.36 -14.84 -19.31
CA PRO A 14 -13.16 -15.28 -20.46
C PRO A 14 -14.54 -14.62 -20.54
N THR A 15 -15.12 -14.25 -19.40
CA THR A 15 -16.44 -13.63 -19.31
C THR A 15 -16.41 -12.10 -19.44
N GLY A 16 -15.22 -11.53 -19.68
CA GLY A 16 -15.03 -10.09 -19.70
C GLY A 16 -14.42 -9.58 -18.39
N GLY A 17 -13.78 -8.42 -18.45
CA GLY A 17 -13.08 -7.84 -17.33
C GLY A 17 -11.69 -8.42 -17.14
N SER A 18 -11.06 -8.09 -16.05
CA SER A 18 -9.69 -8.54 -15.74
C SER A 18 -9.68 -9.68 -14.72
N SER A 19 -8.59 -10.43 -14.73
CA SER A 19 -8.36 -11.51 -13.76
C SER A 19 -8.09 -11.02 -12.35
N VAL A 20 -7.78 -9.72 -12.19
CA VAL A 20 -7.48 -9.10 -10.90
C VAL A 20 -8.59 -8.13 -10.54
N SER A 21 -9.06 -8.16 -9.31
CA SER A 21 -10.09 -7.25 -8.85
C SER A 21 -9.50 -5.89 -8.46
N GLY A 22 -10.36 -4.87 -8.46
CA GLY A 22 -9.98 -3.55 -7.96
C GLY A 22 -9.57 -3.58 -6.50
N GLY A 23 -10.23 -4.42 -5.69
CA GLY A 23 -9.88 -4.58 -4.28
C GLY A 23 -8.49 -5.15 -4.10
N GLU A 24 -8.12 -6.15 -4.89
CA GLU A 24 -6.76 -6.70 -4.86
C GLU A 24 -5.73 -5.66 -5.24
N LEU A 25 -6.01 -4.85 -6.26
CA LEU A 25 -5.10 -3.79 -6.68
C LEU A 25 -5.01 -2.69 -5.62
N LEU A 26 -6.11 -2.35 -4.95
CA LEU A 26 -6.09 -1.39 -3.85
C LEU A 26 -5.16 -1.87 -2.73
N PHE A 27 -5.27 -3.13 -2.34
CA PHE A 27 -4.43 -3.69 -1.29
C PHE A 27 -2.96 -3.71 -1.71
N LEU A 28 -2.69 -4.07 -2.96
CA LEU A 28 -1.33 -4.03 -3.50
C LEU A 28 -0.78 -2.59 -3.48
N THR A 29 -1.61 -1.61 -3.82
CA THR A 29 -1.23 -0.20 -3.82
C THR A 29 -0.83 0.25 -2.40
N LEU A 30 -1.62 -0.11 -1.40
CA LEU A 30 -1.30 0.19 0.00
C LEU A 30 0.03 -0.44 0.41
N ALA A 31 0.22 -1.70 0.06
CA ALA A 31 1.46 -2.42 0.36
C ALA A 31 2.66 -1.76 -0.31
N THR A 32 2.53 -1.43 -1.58
CA THR A 32 3.62 -0.84 -2.37
C THR A 32 4.02 0.53 -1.85
N CYS A 33 3.03 1.35 -1.49
CA CYS A 33 3.28 2.67 -0.94
C CYS A 33 4.11 2.58 0.34
N PHE A 34 3.69 1.76 1.27
CA PHE A 34 4.41 1.58 2.53
C PHE A 34 5.81 1.00 2.30
N TYR A 35 5.91 -0.03 1.46
CA TYR A 35 7.17 -0.69 1.12
C TYR A 35 8.21 0.32 0.63
N ASN A 36 7.83 1.15 -0.32
CA ASN A 36 8.74 2.16 -0.87
C ASN A 36 9.12 3.21 0.17
N ASP A 37 8.16 3.64 0.97
CA ASP A 37 8.39 4.69 1.96
C ASP A 37 9.35 4.24 3.07
N ILE A 38 9.30 2.96 3.46
CA ILE A 38 10.24 2.43 4.45
C ILE A 38 11.69 2.63 3.97
N TYR A 39 11.98 2.25 2.73
CA TYR A 39 13.34 2.40 2.19
C TYR A 39 13.76 3.86 2.12
N ARG A 40 12.88 4.73 1.65
CA ARG A 40 13.18 6.15 1.53
C ARG A 40 13.45 6.79 2.90
N GLU A 41 12.59 6.53 3.87
CA GLU A 41 12.72 7.14 5.20
C GLU A 41 13.86 6.52 6.01
N ALA A 42 14.12 5.24 5.83
CA ALA A 42 15.27 4.58 6.45
C ALA A 42 16.58 5.20 5.97
N ALA A 43 16.69 5.49 4.68
CA ALA A 43 17.88 6.11 4.11
C ALA A 43 18.17 7.47 4.75
N LYS A 44 17.13 8.26 5.03
CA LYS A 44 17.27 9.55 5.69
C LYS A 44 17.77 9.44 7.13
N ARG A 45 17.62 8.26 7.74
CA ARG A 45 18.02 7.99 9.12
C ARG A 45 19.28 7.13 9.21
N ASP A 46 19.95 6.90 8.08
CA ASP A 46 21.11 6.02 8.00
C ASP A 46 20.82 4.61 8.54
N ILE A 47 19.60 4.13 8.34
CA ILE A 47 19.21 2.78 8.70
C ILE A 47 19.32 1.91 7.45
N LYS A 48 20.11 0.85 7.54
CA LYS A 48 20.27 -0.11 6.46
C LYS A 48 19.21 -1.19 6.56
N VAL A 49 18.26 -1.18 5.63
CA VAL A 49 17.18 -2.16 5.56
C VAL A 49 17.66 -3.41 4.83
N LYS A 50 17.41 -4.57 5.42
CA LYS A 50 17.73 -5.86 4.81
C LYS A 50 16.54 -6.42 4.06
N SER A 51 15.36 -6.35 4.64
CA SER A 51 14.14 -6.82 3.98
C SER A 51 12.91 -6.14 4.57
N VAL A 52 11.87 -6.03 3.76
CA VAL A 52 10.56 -5.52 4.16
C VAL A 52 9.50 -6.44 3.60
N GLN A 53 8.56 -6.83 4.44
CA GLN A 53 7.36 -7.56 4.00
C GLN A 53 6.15 -6.76 4.45
N VAL A 54 5.21 -6.57 3.54
CA VAL A 54 3.95 -5.89 3.83
C VAL A 54 2.81 -6.79 3.35
N GLU A 55 1.91 -7.11 4.26
CA GLU A 55 0.71 -7.88 3.95
C GLU A 55 -0.51 -7.04 4.26
N VAL A 56 -1.41 -6.91 3.30
CA VAL A 56 -2.64 -6.13 3.46
C VAL A 56 -3.82 -7.07 3.34
N THR A 57 -4.71 -7.00 4.32
CA THR A 57 -5.95 -7.76 4.32
C THR A 57 -7.13 -6.81 4.49
N GLY A 58 -8.31 -7.28 4.11
CA GLY A 58 -9.52 -6.53 4.29
C GLY A 58 -10.72 -7.39 3.94
N ASP A 59 -11.91 -6.86 4.22
CA ASP A 59 -13.16 -7.58 4.03
C ASP A 59 -14.03 -6.88 2.98
N PHE A 60 -14.60 -7.67 2.09
CA PHE A 60 -15.70 -7.26 1.23
C PHE A 60 -16.89 -8.13 1.63
N GLU A 61 -17.70 -7.62 2.55
CA GLU A 61 -18.76 -8.43 3.18
C GLU A 61 -19.87 -8.85 2.24
N ALA A 62 -20.15 -8.03 1.23
CA ALA A 62 -21.21 -8.30 0.28
C ALA A 62 -20.94 -7.57 -1.02
N GLU A 63 -21.59 -8.03 -2.08
CA GLU A 63 -21.55 -7.34 -3.38
C GLU A 63 -21.95 -5.88 -3.22
N ARG A 64 -21.20 -4.98 -3.84
CA ARG A 64 -21.40 -3.51 -3.82
C ARG A 64 -21.13 -2.84 -2.47
N LYS A 65 -20.65 -3.56 -1.48
CA LYS A 65 -20.22 -2.96 -0.22
C LYS A 65 -18.78 -2.50 -0.32
N PRO A 66 -18.46 -1.32 0.22
CA PRO A 66 -17.06 -0.91 0.30
C PRO A 66 -16.25 -1.88 1.15
N ALA A 67 -14.96 -1.91 0.90
CA ALA A 67 -14.06 -2.68 1.75
C ALA A 67 -14.08 -2.14 3.18
N SER A 68 -13.96 -3.04 4.13
CA SER A 68 -13.86 -2.71 5.56
C SER A 68 -12.74 -3.50 6.20
N ASN A 69 -12.38 -3.11 7.43
CA ASN A 69 -11.35 -3.79 8.21
C ASN A 69 -10.04 -3.96 7.43
N ILE A 70 -9.62 -2.90 6.73
CA ILE A 70 -8.36 -2.94 6.03
C ILE A 70 -7.24 -2.82 7.05
N VAL A 71 -6.42 -3.86 7.12
CA VAL A 71 -5.30 -3.95 8.06
C VAL A 71 -4.05 -4.31 7.28
N TYR A 72 -2.94 -3.69 7.61
CA TYR A 72 -1.68 -4.14 7.04
C TYR A 72 -0.67 -4.47 8.13
N HIS A 73 0.05 -5.56 7.90
CA HIS A 73 1.09 -6.05 8.77
C HIS A 73 2.44 -5.82 8.12
N VAL A 74 3.38 -5.31 8.88
CA VAL A 74 4.69 -4.94 8.37
C VAL A 74 5.76 -5.68 9.15
N LYS A 75 6.71 -6.25 8.42
CA LYS A 75 7.88 -6.88 9.00
C LYS A 75 9.11 -6.26 8.37
N VAL A 76 9.91 -5.59 9.16
CA VAL A 76 11.14 -4.92 8.71
C VAL A 76 12.33 -5.56 9.40
N ASP A 77 13.28 -6.02 8.59
CA ASP A 77 14.57 -6.48 9.07
C ASP A 77 15.61 -5.44 8.65
N ALA A 78 16.30 -4.86 9.63
CA ALA A 78 17.22 -3.77 9.39
C ALA A 78 18.34 -3.74 10.44
N GLU A 79 19.43 -3.09 10.10
CA GLU A 79 20.55 -2.89 11.03
C GLU A 79 20.27 -1.70 11.93
N ALA A 80 19.37 -1.90 12.90
CA ALA A 80 19.01 -0.90 13.89
C ALA A 80 18.35 -1.58 15.08
N SER A 81 18.21 -0.87 16.18
CA SER A 81 17.52 -1.38 17.36
C SER A 81 16.03 -1.58 17.06
N ALA A 82 15.40 -2.48 17.81
CA ALA A 82 13.96 -2.71 17.67
C ALA A 82 13.16 -1.40 17.85
N GLU A 83 13.58 -0.53 18.77
CA GLU A 83 12.95 0.76 19.02
C GLU A 83 13.01 1.67 17.79
N LYS A 84 14.18 1.77 17.17
CA LYS A 84 14.35 2.61 15.97
C LYS A 84 13.55 2.09 14.80
N ILE A 85 13.49 0.78 14.64
CA ILE A 85 12.67 0.16 13.60
C ILE A 85 11.19 0.47 13.85
N GLN A 86 10.72 0.35 15.09
CA GLN A 86 9.34 0.68 15.42
C GLN A 86 9.03 2.15 15.18
N GLU A 87 9.91 3.05 15.56
CA GLU A 87 9.74 4.48 15.29
C GLU A 87 9.63 4.75 13.78
N LEU A 88 10.47 4.09 12.99
CA LEU A 88 10.43 4.22 11.54
C LEU A 88 9.09 3.75 10.98
N VAL A 89 8.63 2.58 11.40
CA VAL A 89 7.36 2.01 10.94
C VAL A 89 6.19 2.93 11.29
N LEU A 90 6.14 3.42 12.53
CA LEU A 90 5.07 4.31 12.96
C LEU A 90 5.09 5.64 12.23
N TYR A 91 6.29 6.17 11.98
CA TYR A 91 6.42 7.41 11.22
C TYR A 91 5.94 7.23 9.78
N VAL A 92 6.36 6.17 9.12
CA VAL A 92 5.95 5.88 7.73
C VAL A 92 4.44 5.69 7.66
N ASP A 93 3.84 4.99 8.62
CA ASP A 93 2.37 4.86 8.65
C ASP A 93 1.70 6.23 8.70
N SER A 94 2.26 7.16 9.46
CA SER A 94 1.66 8.50 9.63
C SER A 94 1.72 9.35 8.36
N ILE A 95 2.69 9.11 7.48
CA ILE A 95 2.90 9.91 6.27
C ILE A 95 2.56 9.16 4.99
N ALA A 96 2.15 7.90 5.07
CA ALA A 96 1.87 7.10 3.89
C ALA A 96 0.72 7.71 3.08
N GLU A 97 1.04 8.23 1.91
CA GLU A 97 0.11 9.01 1.09
C GLU A 97 -1.14 8.22 0.70
N ILE A 98 -0.98 6.97 0.30
CA ILE A 98 -2.12 6.17 -0.14
C ILE A 98 -2.96 5.73 1.05
N GLN A 99 -2.33 5.32 2.15
CA GLN A 99 -3.07 5.00 3.37
C GLN A 99 -3.92 6.20 3.81
N ASN A 100 -3.34 7.38 3.80
CA ASN A 100 -4.05 8.59 4.21
C ASN A 100 -5.13 9.01 3.21
N THR A 101 -4.90 8.77 1.92
CA THR A 101 -5.94 9.00 0.89
C THR A 101 -7.20 8.19 1.21
N VAL A 102 -7.03 6.93 1.56
CA VAL A 102 -8.16 6.06 1.92
C VAL A 102 -8.76 6.46 3.27
N ARG A 103 -7.91 6.69 4.28
CA ARG A 103 -8.36 7.06 5.63
C ARG A 103 -9.19 8.33 5.65
N PHE A 104 -8.80 9.32 4.84
CA PHE A 104 -9.47 10.64 4.84
C PHE A 104 -10.66 10.70 3.89
N GLY A 105 -10.93 9.62 3.18
CA GLY A 105 -12.08 9.55 2.30
C GLY A 105 -12.03 10.57 1.17
N THR A 106 -10.89 10.63 0.46
CA THR A 106 -10.72 11.54 -0.66
C THR A 106 -11.84 11.37 -1.67
N SER A 107 -12.37 12.49 -2.12
CA SER A 107 -13.48 12.53 -3.07
C SER A 107 -13.09 11.89 -4.42
N VAL A 108 -13.97 11.06 -4.94
CA VAL A 108 -13.84 10.46 -6.27
C VAL A 108 -15.07 10.84 -7.07
N THR A 109 -14.87 11.49 -8.21
CA THR A 109 -15.97 12.06 -8.99
C THR A 109 -16.01 11.45 -10.39
N LEU A 110 -17.22 11.09 -10.82
CA LEU A 110 -17.46 10.69 -12.20
C LEU A 110 -17.66 11.96 -13.04
N ASP A 111 -16.93 12.07 -14.12
CA ASP A 111 -17.06 13.16 -15.07
C ASP A 111 -17.45 12.55 -16.43
N ILE A 112 -18.64 12.84 -16.88
CA ILE A 112 -19.15 12.42 -18.17
C ILE A 112 -19.71 13.64 -18.91
#